data_5dcdc6d0cf6da7585c538be739e4ae7a
#
_entry.id   5dcdc6d0cf6da7585c538be739e4ae7a
#
_cell.length_a   1.000
_cell.length_b   1.000
_cell.length_c   1.000
_cell.angle_alpha   90.00
_cell.angle_beta   90.00
_cell.angle_gamma   90.00
#
_symmetry.space_group_name_H-M   'P 1'
#
loop_
_entity.id
_entity.type
_entity.pdbx_description
1 polymer ?
#
loop_
_entity_poly.entity_id
_entity_poly.type
_entity_poly.pdbx_seq_one_letter_code
_entity_poly.pdbx_strand_id
1 'polypeptide(L)'
;MARFLTLLVVSIAVALPLSAQDSPKLEVFGGYQYLHAGNFDGAGDSVNTNGWNASATFNFAKHLGIAADFSGNYKTEQSEGSTADVRIYTYAFGPVVSANASEKFRIFAHALFGGVHVPTGCFLFSGSPNECGASSTSGFAMMIGGGVDARMTKHFDFRVVQIDWARLASEFGAQNSNVRVSTGIVVRF
;
A
#
# COMPACT_ATOMS: atom_id res chain seq x y z
N MET A 1 -24.03 4.89 -20.27
CA MET A 1 -23.20 5.61 -19.30
C MET A 1 -21.75 5.09 -19.25
N ALA A 2 -21.49 3.77 -19.23
CA ALA A 2 -20.12 3.23 -19.21
C ALA A 2 -19.22 3.67 -20.38
N ARG A 3 -19.74 3.75 -21.60
CA ARG A 3 -18.97 4.18 -22.79
C ARG A 3 -18.53 5.65 -22.75
N PHE A 4 -19.30 6.54 -22.10
CA PHE A 4 -18.90 7.93 -21.90
C PHE A 4 -17.80 8.09 -20.86
N LEU A 5 -17.83 7.26 -19.80
CA LEU A 5 -16.80 7.26 -18.77
C LEU A 5 -15.45 6.77 -19.32
N THR A 6 -15.49 5.75 -20.18
CA THR A 6 -14.28 5.22 -20.85
C THR A 6 -13.66 6.24 -21.80
N LEU A 7 -14.50 6.95 -22.59
CA LEU A 7 -14.03 8.03 -23.47
C LEU A 7 -13.46 9.21 -22.70
N LEU A 8 -14.03 9.56 -21.55
CA LEU A 8 -13.53 10.65 -20.70
C LEU A 8 -12.17 10.31 -20.12
N VAL A 9 -11.96 9.06 -19.62
CA VAL A 9 -10.69 8.59 -19.09
C VAL A 9 -9.61 8.56 -20.17
N VAL A 10 -9.93 8.08 -21.38
CA VAL A 10 -9.00 8.07 -22.51
C VAL A 10 -8.67 9.48 -22.98
N SER A 11 -9.62 10.41 -23.00
CA SER A 11 -9.39 11.81 -23.39
C SER A 11 -8.48 12.56 -22.42
N ILE A 12 -8.58 12.29 -21.12
CA ILE A 12 -7.70 12.87 -20.09
C ILE A 12 -6.27 12.34 -20.24
N ALA A 13 -6.09 11.07 -20.61
CA ALA A 13 -4.78 10.47 -20.83
C ALA A 13 -4.03 11.04 -22.04
N VAL A 14 -4.76 11.51 -23.08
CA VAL A 14 -4.18 12.06 -24.31
C VAL A 14 -3.86 13.56 -24.23
N ALA A 15 -4.47 14.29 -23.29
CA ALA A 15 -4.33 15.75 -23.20
C ALA A 15 -3.11 16.24 -22.39
N LEU A 16 -2.29 15.33 -21.82
CA LEU A 16 -1.11 15.72 -21.07
C LEU A 16 0.06 15.98 -22.03
N PRO A 17 0.65 17.18 -22.07
CA PRO A 17 1.81 17.43 -22.90
C PRO A 17 2.96 16.54 -22.48
N LEU A 18 3.51 15.77 -23.42
CA LEU A 18 4.76 14.99 -23.27
C LEU A 18 5.96 15.95 -23.14
N SER A 19 5.99 16.73 -22.09
CA SER A 19 7.18 17.51 -21.75
C SER A 19 8.12 16.62 -20.97
N ALA A 20 8.95 15.90 -21.68
CA ALA A 20 10.03 15.08 -21.14
C ALA A 20 11.16 15.97 -20.64
N GLN A 21 11.01 16.60 -19.46
CA GLN A 21 12.14 17.28 -18.80
C GLN A 21 11.98 17.27 -17.30
N ASP A 22 13.01 16.79 -16.59
CA ASP A 22 13.32 16.92 -15.16
C ASP A 22 12.49 16.15 -14.14
N SER A 23 11.83 15.07 -14.51
CA SER A 23 11.35 14.11 -13.51
C SER A 23 12.29 12.90 -13.44
N PRO A 24 12.70 12.45 -12.25
CA PRO A 24 13.49 11.22 -12.12
C PRO A 24 12.71 10.07 -12.74
N LYS A 25 13.38 9.27 -13.56
CA LYS A 25 12.73 8.16 -14.28
C LYS A 25 12.33 7.04 -13.32
N LEU A 26 13.13 6.82 -12.29
CA LEU A 26 12.89 5.79 -11.29
C LEU A 26 12.96 6.37 -9.88
N GLU A 27 11.98 6.05 -9.06
CA GLU A 27 11.93 6.38 -7.66
C GLU A 27 11.74 5.09 -6.85
N VAL A 28 12.53 4.92 -5.81
CA VAL A 28 12.42 3.78 -4.89
C VAL A 28 12.17 4.31 -3.49
N PHE A 29 11.06 3.92 -2.91
CA PHE A 29 10.68 4.25 -1.55
C PHE A 29 10.92 3.05 -0.63
N GLY A 30 11.34 3.33 0.59
CA GLY A 30 11.39 2.37 1.69
C GLY A 30 11.10 3.04 3.01
N GLY A 31 10.25 2.44 3.83
CA GLY A 31 9.85 3.08 5.07
C GLY A 31 9.05 2.22 6.02
N TYR A 32 8.67 2.85 7.12
CA TYR A 32 7.80 2.31 8.14
C TYR A 32 6.35 2.48 7.72
N GLN A 33 5.52 1.51 8.10
CA GLN A 33 4.09 1.50 7.84
C GLN A 33 3.29 1.13 9.09
N TYR A 34 2.19 1.83 9.29
CA TYR A 34 1.13 1.51 10.23
C TYR A 34 -0.14 1.23 9.45
N LEU A 35 -0.80 0.11 9.76
CA LEU A 35 -2.07 -0.28 9.15
C LEU A 35 -3.13 -0.43 10.25
N HIS A 36 -4.19 0.35 10.14
CA HIS A 36 -5.41 0.19 10.90
C HIS A 36 -6.41 -0.61 10.05
N ALA A 37 -6.62 -1.86 10.41
CA ALA A 37 -7.59 -2.73 9.77
C ALA A 37 -8.88 -2.76 10.59
N GLY A 38 -9.94 -2.15 10.05
CA GLY A 38 -11.27 -2.18 10.69
C GLY A 38 -11.97 -3.51 10.42
N ASN A 39 -12.61 -4.10 11.45
CA ASN A 39 -13.46 -5.29 11.36
C ASN A 39 -12.79 -6.49 10.64
N PHE A 40 -11.60 -6.87 11.09
CA PHE A 40 -10.74 -7.85 10.42
C PHE A 40 -11.30 -9.28 10.43
N ASP A 41 -12.10 -9.62 11.44
CA ASP A 41 -12.63 -10.97 11.67
C ASP A 41 -14.15 -11.10 11.44
N GLY A 42 -14.81 -10.02 11.03
CA GLY A 42 -16.26 -9.99 10.91
C GLY A 42 -17.01 -9.83 12.25
N ALA A 43 -16.32 -9.85 13.38
CA ALA A 43 -16.87 -9.69 14.72
C ALA A 43 -16.92 -8.22 15.17
N GLY A 44 -16.34 -7.31 14.39
CA GLY A 44 -16.35 -5.87 14.69
C GLY A 44 -15.04 -5.36 15.31
N ASP A 45 -14.08 -6.23 15.57
CA ASP A 45 -12.80 -5.84 16.17
C ASP A 45 -11.84 -5.24 15.14
N SER A 46 -11.19 -4.16 15.50
CA SER A 46 -10.16 -3.53 14.69
C SER A 46 -8.78 -4.04 15.10
N VAL A 47 -7.93 -4.27 14.10
CA VAL A 47 -6.55 -4.72 14.31
C VAL A 47 -5.58 -3.64 13.84
N ASN A 48 -4.67 -3.26 14.73
CA ASN A 48 -3.60 -2.33 14.43
C ASN A 48 -2.31 -3.11 14.23
N THR A 49 -1.65 -2.93 13.10
CA THR A 49 -0.41 -3.62 12.77
C THR A 49 0.67 -2.63 12.34
N ASN A 50 1.91 -2.97 12.65
CA ASN A 50 3.09 -2.22 12.26
C ASN A 50 3.90 -3.03 11.25
N GLY A 51 4.64 -2.33 10.39
CA GLY A 51 5.41 -3.03 9.40
C GLY A 51 6.29 -2.14 8.54
N TRP A 52 6.63 -2.65 7.38
CA TRP A 52 7.43 -1.96 6.38
C TRP A 52 6.64 -1.82 5.07
N ASN A 53 6.98 -0.78 4.33
CA ASN A 53 6.50 -0.56 2.97
C ASN A 53 7.67 -0.23 2.05
N ALA A 54 7.69 -0.84 0.89
CA ALA A 54 8.64 -0.54 -0.17
C ALA A 54 7.89 -0.38 -1.48
N SER A 55 8.23 0.65 -2.26
CA SER A 55 7.65 0.81 -3.59
C SER A 55 8.67 1.30 -4.60
N ALA A 56 8.46 0.91 -5.86
CA ALA A 56 9.21 1.41 -7.00
C ALA A 56 8.25 2.10 -7.97
N THR A 57 8.56 3.33 -8.35
CA THR A 57 7.76 4.13 -9.29
C THR A 57 8.59 4.43 -10.52
N PHE A 58 8.07 4.06 -11.69
CA PHE A 58 8.64 4.43 -12.97
C PHE A 58 7.82 5.57 -13.58
N ASN A 59 8.44 6.74 -13.74
CA ASN A 59 7.83 7.92 -14.33
C ASN A 59 8.09 7.96 -15.83
N PHE A 60 7.05 7.84 -16.64
CA PHE A 60 7.12 7.93 -18.10
C PHE A 60 6.77 9.32 -18.62
N ALA A 61 6.19 10.18 -17.77
CA ALA A 61 5.93 11.59 -18.06
C ALA A 61 6.15 12.44 -16.80
N LYS A 62 6.20 13.75 -16.97
CA LYS A 62 6.47 14.72 -15.89
C LYS A 62 5.59 14.54 -14.65
N HIS A 63 4.33 14.15 -14.86
CA HIS A 63 3.32 14.04 -13.80
C HIS A 63 2.72 12.63 -13.70
N LEU A 64 3.16 11.68 -14.54
CA LEU A 64 2.56 10.36 -14.62
C LEU A 64 3.62 9.27 -14.52
N GLY A 65 3.29 8.27 -13.74
CA GLY A 65 4.10 7.08 -13.56
C GLY A 65 3.25 5.84 -13.27
N ILE A 66 3.93 4.73 -13.14
CA ILE A 66 3.40 3.46 -12.64
C ILE A 66 4.22 3.08 -11.42
N ALA A 67 3.53 2.67 -10.35
CA ALA A 67 4.17 2.15 -9.14
C ALA A 67 3.87 0.68 -8.95
N ALA A 68 4.86 -0.03 -8.38
CA ALA A 68 4.70 -1.31 -7.73
C ALA A 68 4.99 -1.12 -6.24
N ASP A 69 4.07 -1.58 -5.39
CA ASP A 69 4.09 -1.41 -3.93
C ASP A 69 4.06 -2.78 -3.27
N PHE A 70 4.91 -2.97 -2.27
CA PHE A 70 5.01 -4.17 -1.46
C PHE A 70 5.02 -3.77 0.00
N SER A 71 4.27 -4.47 0.84
CA SER A 71 4.31 -4.23 2.27
C SER A 71 4.13 -5.49 3.10
N GLY A 72 4.69 -5.47 4.31
CA GLY A 72 4.53 -6.51 5.30
C GLY A 72 4.18 -5.90 6.65
N ASN A 73 3.09 -6.36 7.25
CA ASN A 73 2.60 -5.92 8.55
C ASN A 73 2.60 -7.08 9.52
N TYR A 74 2.94 -6.79 10.77
CA TYR A 74 3.10 -7.79 11.81
C TYR A 74 2.40 -7.34 13.09
N LYS A 75 1.77 -8.29 13.77
CA LYS A 75 1.23 -8.13 15.12
C LYS A 75 1.34 -9.43 15.87
N THR A 76 1.86 -9.37 17.08
CA THR A 76 1.85 -10.50 18.01
C THR A 76 0.85 -10.17 19.12
N GLU A 77 -0.16 -10.98 19.27
CA GLU A 77 -1.11 -10.91 20.38
C GLU A 77 -0.84 -12.05 21.35
N GLN A 78 -0.70 -11.70 22.62
CA GLN A 78 -0.59 -12.64 23.72
C GLN A 78 -1.89 -12.58 24.53
N SER A 79 -2.62 -13.69 24.53
CA SER A 79 -3.75 -13.92 25.41
C SER A 79 -3.41 -15.07 26.36
N GLU A 80 -4.02 -15.12 27.55
CA GLU A 80 -3.70 -16.11 28.59
C GLU A 80 -3.49 -17.53 28.02
N GLY A 81 -2.21 -17.92 27.88
CA GLY A 81 -1.80 -19.25 27.41
C GLY A 81 -1.73 -19.47 25.89
N SER A 82 -1.96 -18.44 25.06
CA SER A 82 -1.87 -18.55 23.60
C SER A 82 -1.18 -17.32 23.00
N THR A 83 -0.28 -17.56 22.04
CA THR A 83 0.37 -16.51 21.24
C THR A 83 -0.13 -16.62 19.81
N ALA A 84 -0.69 -15.54 19.27
CA ALA A 84 -1.13 -15.45 17.89
C ALA A 84 -0.27 -14.43 17.14
N ASP A 85 0.41 -14.87 16.09
CA ASP A 85 1.17 -14.03 15.18
C ASP A 85 0.35 -13.73 13.93
N VAL A 86 -0.05 -12.49 13.76
CA VAL A 86 -0.72 -12.01 12.55
C VAL A 86 0.32 -11.40 11.61
N ARG A 87 0.36 -11.90 10.38
CA ARG A 87 1.22 -11.40 9.31
C ARG A 87 0.36 -11.09 8.09
N ILE A 88 0.50 -9.89 7.54
CA ILE A 88 -0.25 -9.46 6.36
C ILE A 88 0.76 -8.95 5.34
N TYR A 89 0.80 -9.59 4.18
CA TYR A 89 1.61 -9.15 3.06
C TYR A 89 0.69 -8.60 1.97
N THR A 90 1.04 -7.44 1.42
CA THR A 90 0.34 -6.88 0.26
C THR A 90 1.31 -6.63 -0.88
N TYR A 91 0.82 -6.80 -2.10
CA TYR A 91 1.50 -6.43 -3.32
C TYR A 91 0.48 -5.81 -4.27
N ALA A 92 0.81 -4.64 -4.79
CA ALA A 92 -0.09 -3.93 -5.68
C ALA A 92 0.68 -3.06 -6.67
N PHE A 93 0.06 -2.76 -7.80
CA PHE A 93 0.63 -1.91 -8.84
C PHE A 93 -0.46 -1.05 -9.46
N GLY A 94 -0.07 0.10 -10.00
CA GLY A 94 -1.02 0.98 -10.65
C GLY A 94 -0.47 2.37 -10.95
N PRO A 95 -1.32 3.25 -11.49
CA PRO A 95 -0.95 4.60 -11.87
C PRO A 95 -0.65 5.48 -10.66
N VAL A 96 0.31 6.37 -10.88
CA VAL A 96 0.69 7.45 -9.97
C VAL A 96 0.65 8.77 -10.72
N VAL A 97 0.07 9.77 -10.10
CA VAL A 97 0.18 11.16 -10.54
C VAL A 97 0.95 11.96 -9.50
N SER A 98 1.82 12.85 -9.94
CA SER A 98 2.62 13.65 -9.03
C SER A 98 2.84 15.06 -9.55
N ALA A 99 2.97 16.02 -8.64
CA ALA A 99 3.24 17.41 -8.96
C ALA A 99 4.16 18.03 -7.91
N ASN A 100 5.01 18.96 -8.33
CA ASN A 100 5.76 19.80 -7.41
C ASN A 100 4.83 20.87 -6.85
N ALA A 101 4.52 20.79 -5.56
CA ALA A 101 3.76 21.83 -4.86
C ALA A 101 4.63 23.07 -4.59
N SER A 102 5.93 22.86 -4.42
CA SER A 102 6.96 23.90 -4.32
C SER A 102 8.33 23.32 -4.71
N GLU A 103 9.38 24.13 -4.62
CA GLU A 103 10.76 23.65 -4.84
C GLU A 103 11.17 22.56 -3.84
N LYS A 104 10.59 22.58 -2.63
CA LYS A 104 10.92 21.66 -1.53
C LYS A 104 9.92 20.53 -1.35
N PHE A 105 8.69 20.66 -1.87
CA PHE A 105 7.64 19.69 -1.64
C PHE A 105 7.06 19.17 -2.94
N ARG A 106 6.94 17.86 -3.03
CA ARG A 106 6.24 17.13 -4.08
C ARG A 106 5.05 16.40 -3.47
N ILE A 107 3.90 16.52 -4.10
CA ILE A 107 2.70 15.77 -3.77
C ILE A 107 2.48 14.67 -4.81
N PHE A 108 1.92 13.56 -4.37
CA PHE A 108 1.54 12.49 -5.28
C PHE A 108 0.22 11.86 -4.84
N ALA A 109 -0.46 11.25 -5.80
CA ALA A 109 -1.62 10.40 -5.57
C ALA A 109 -1.52 9.15 -6.43
N HIS A 110 -2.08 8.03 -5.95
CA HIS A 110 -2.05 6.78 -6.67
C HIS A 110 -3.34 5.96 -6.49
N ALA A 111 -3.55 5.05 -7.43
CA ALA A 111 -4.57 4.00 -7.33
C ALA A 111 -3.89 2.68 -7.68
N LEU A 112 -3.75 1.80 -6.69
CA LEU A 112 -3.02 0.54 -6.81
C LEU A 112 -3.97 -0.63 -6.65
N PHE A 113 -3.74 -1.69 -7.43
CA PHE A 113 -4.54 -2.91 -7.46
C PHE A 113 -3.61 -4.12 -7.39
N GLY A 114 -4.00 -5.11 -6.62
CA GLY A 114 -3.15 -6.29 -6.44
C GLY A 114 -3.75 -7.32 -5.52
N GLY A 115 -2.93 -7.91 -4.67
CA GLY A 115 -3.34 -8.96 -3.75
C GLY A 115 -2.88 -8.75 -2.33
N VAL A 116 -3.58 -9.39 -1.43
CA VAL A 116 -3.21 -9.59 -0.03
C VAL A 116 -2.99 -11.07 0.22
N HIS A 117 -1.97 -11.39 0.99
CA HIS A 117 -1.65 -12.74 1.44
C HIS A 117 -1.47 -12.73 2.96
N VAL A 118 -2.28 -13.53 3.64
CA VAL A 118 -2.25 -13.69 5.09
C VAL A 118 -1.90 -15.16 5.38
N PRO A 119 -0.64 -15.47 5.69
CA PRO A 119 -0.29 -16.79 6.19
C PRO A 119 -0.87 -16.93 7.60
N THR A 120 -1.75 -17.90 7.80
CA THR A 120 -2.28 -18.22 9.12
C THR A 120 -1.20 -18.94 9.91
N GLY A 121 -0.71 -18.31 10.98
CA GLY A 121 0.22 -18.93 11.92
C GLY A 121 -0.45 -20.07 12.67
N CYS A 122 0.35 -20.99 13.16
CA CYS A 122 -0.08 -22.06 14.04
C CYS A 122 -0.73 -21.53 15.31
N PHE A 123 -2.01 -21.79 15.52
CA PHE A 123 -2.63 -21.65 16.84
C PHE A 123 -2.28 -22.91 17.64
N LEU A 124 -1.38 -22.79 18.60
CA LEU A 124 -1.12 -23.84 19.56
C LEU A 124 -2.27 -23.81 20.58
N PHE A 125 -3.26 -24.67 20.38
CA PHE A 125 -4.19 -24.99 21.44
C PHE A 125 -3.44 -25.87 22.49
N SER A 126 -3.46 -25.41 23.74
CA SER A 126 -2.90 -26.18 24.88
C SER A 126 -3.64 -27.51 24.98
N GLY A 127 -3.04 -28.59 24.48
CA GLY A 127 -3.60 -29.93 24.55
C GLY A 127 -3.30 -30.88 23.39
N SER A 128 -2.85 -30.38 22.23
CA SER A 128 -2.48 -31.28 21.13
C SER A 128 -1.24 -30.74 20.40
N PRO A 129 -0.06 -31.31 20.61
CA PRO A 129 1.19 -30.78 20.09
C PRO A 129 1.42 -31.00 18.57
N ASN A 130 0.49 -31.59 17.83
CA ASN A 130 0.77 -32.06 16.47
C ASN A 130 -0.26 -31.67 15.39
N GLU A 131 -1.23 -30.79 15.66
CA GLU A 131 -2.17 -30.34 14.62
C GLU A 131 -2.02 -28.85 14.33
N CYS A 132 -0.96 -28.56 13.60
CA CYS A 132 -0.76 -27.26 12.99
C CYS A 132 -1.33 -27.28 11.57
N GLY A 133 -2.58 -26.89 11.42
CA GLY A 133 -3.17 -26.62 10.11
C GLY A 133 -2.59 -25.35 9.54
N ALA A 134 -1.57 -25.42 8.69
CA ALA A 134 -1.11 -24.28 7.93
C ALA A 134 -2.18 -23.92 6.88
N SER A 135 -3.01 -22.96 7.17
CA SER A 135 -3.94 -22.35 6.21
C SER A 135 -3.40 -20.99 5.78
N SER A 136 -3.43 -20.70 4.52
CA SER A 136 -3.11 -19.36 4.01
C SER A 136 -4.31 -18.82 3.25
N THR A 137 -4.61 -17.55 3.48
CA THR A 137 -5.70 -16.88 2.76
C THR A 137 -5.11 -15.79 1.87
N SER A 138 -5.55 -15.79 0.63
CA SER A 138 -5.21 -14.76 -0.34
C SER A 138 -6.48 -14.04 -0.79
N GLY A 139 -6.34 -12.78 -1.15
CA GLY A 139 -7.47 -11.99 -1.60
C GLY A 139 -7.05 -10.82 -2.47
N PHE A 140 -8.03 -10.10 -2.95
CA PHE A 140 -7.82 -8.88 -3.72
C PHE A 140 -7.52 -7.69 -2.82
N ALA A 141 -6.57 -6.85 -3.22
CA ALA A 141 -6.23 -5.61 -2.55
C ALA A 141 -6.37 -4.42 -3.52
N MET A 142 -6.98 -3.35 -3.03
CA MET A 142 -7.06 -2.06 -3.72
C MET A 142 -6.65 -0.97 -2.75
N MET A 143 -5.78 -0.06 -3.18
CA MET A 143 -5.31 1.07 -2.39
C MET A 143 -5.44 2.35 -3.19
N ILE A 144 -6.09 3.35 -2.61
CA ILE A 144 -6.21 4.69 -3.18
C ILE A 144 -5.71 5.67 -2.14
N GLY A 145 -4.74 6.48 -2.51
CA GLY A 145 -4.15 7.39 -1.56
C GLY A 145 -3.15 8.34 -2.20
N GLY A 146 -2.31 8.89 -1.35
CA GLY A 146 -1.27 9.81 -1.77
C GLY A 146 -0.45 10.30 -0.60
N GLY A 147 0.49 11.18 -0.89
CA GLY A 147 1.39 11.67 0.12
C GLY A 147 2.16 12.91 -0.29
N VAL A 148 3.08 13.27 0.61
CA VAL A 148 3.94 14.42 0.46
C VAL A 148 5.38 14.00 0.69
N ASP A 149 6.24 14.27 -0.29
CA ASP A 149 7.68 14.07 -0.23
C ASP A 149 8.36 15.44 -0.06
N ALA A 150 9.23 15.55 0.94
CA ALA A 150 10.08 16.72 1.19
C ALA A 150 11.44 16.47 0.54
N ARG A 151 11.85 17.33 -0.39
CA ARG A 151 13.13 17.23 -1.08
C ARG A 151 14.26 17.57 -0.14
N MET A 152 15.17 16.64 0.07
CA MET A 152 16.36 16.82 0.89
C MET A 152 17.58 17.11 0.03
N THR A 153 17.77 16.32 -1.03
CA THR A 153 18.87 16.47 -1.98
C THR A 153 18.37 16.21 -3.40
N LYS A 154 19.28 16.18 -4.38
CA LYS A 154 18.93 15.81 -5.77
C LYS A 154 18.45 14.36 -5.92
N HIS A 155 18.91 13.46 -5.04
CA HIS A 155 18.67 12.02 -5.14
C HIS A 155 17.85 11.46 -3.96
N PHE A 156 17.67 12.23 -2.90
CA PHE A 156 16.99 11.77 -1.70
C PHE A 156 15.88 12.73 -1.28
N ASP A 157 14.69 12.17 -1.08
CA ASP A 157 13.57 12.85 -0.45
C ASP A 157 13.15 12.11 0.80
N PHE A 158 12.55 12.83 1.73
CA PHE A 158 11.87 12.26 2.87
C PHE A 158 10.36 12.25 2.60
N ARG A 159 9.74 11.07 2.58
CA ARG A 159 8.28 10.96 2.56
C ARG A 159 7.75 11.29 3.93
N VAL A 160 7.23 12.51 4.06
CA VAL A 160 6.71 13.02 5.33
C VAL A 160 5.53 12.17 5.78
N VAL A 161 4.60 11.92 4.86
CA VAL A 161 3.43 11.10 5.10
C VAL A 161 2.87 10.58 3.77
N GLN A 162 2.44 9.34 3.79
CA GLN A 162 1.59 8.73 2.79
C GLN A 162 0.38 8.16 3.51
N ILE A 163 -0.83 8.45 3.03
CA ILE A 163 -2.08 7.94 3.59
C ILE A 163 -2.83 7.25 2.47
N ASP A 164 -3.18 6.00 2.70
CA ASP A 164 -3.92 5.18 1.76
C ASP A 164 -5.18 4.63 2.42
N TRP A 165 -6.28 4.76 1.74
CA TRP A 165 -7.45 3.93 1.99
C TRP A 165 -7.24 2.60 1.28
N ALA A 166 -7.22 1.52 2.05
CA ALA A 166 -6.99 0.18 1.56
C ALA A 166 -8.24 -0.68 1.72
N ARG A 167 -8.68 -1.30 0.64
CA ARG A 167 -9.71 -2.33 0.66
C ARG A 167 -9.05 -3.67 0.44
N LEU A 168 -9.11 -4.51 1.46
CA LEU A 168 -8.57 -5.86 1.44
C LEU A 168 -9.77 -6.82 1.46
N ALA A 169 -10.04 -7.47 0.34
CA ALA A 169 -11.10 -8.46 0.23
C ALA A 169 -10.48 -9.84 0.37
N SER A 170 -10.78 -10.54 1.46
CA SER A 170 -10.41 -11.94 1.66
C SER A 170 -11.64 -12.84 1.49
N GLU A 171 -11.40 -14.15 1.31
CA GLU A 171 -12.47 -15.15 1.22
C GLU A 171 -13.36 -15.23 2.47
N PHE A 172 -12.92 -14.70 3.60
CA PHE A 172 -13.71 -14.60 4.84
C PHE A 172 -14.74 -13.46 4.85
N GLY A 173 -14.97 -12.80 3.71
CA GLY A 173 -16.08 -11.86 3.51
C GLY A 173 -15.92 -10.49 4.16
N ALA A 174 -14.83 -10.20 4.81
CA ALA A 174 -14.58 -8.91 5.46
C ALA A 174 -14.22 -7.85 4.42
N GLN A 175 -15.20 -7.06 4.03
CA GLN A 175 -14.98 -5.86 3.23
C GLN A 175 -14.67 -4.70 4.17
N ASN A 176 -13.41 -4.46 4.45
CA ASN A 176 -13.04 -3.51 5.47
C ASN A 176 -12.40 -2.28 4.86
N SER A 177 -12.83 -1.13 5.37
CA SER A 177 -12.12 0.11 5.21
C SER A 177 -10.90 0.10 6.11
N ASN A 178 -9.73 -0.04 5.52
CA ASN A 178 -8.47 0.01 6.24
C ASN A 178 -7.77 1.32 5.91
N VAL A 179 -7.08 1.88 6.88
CA VAL A 179 -6.24 3.06 6.69
C VAL A 179 -4.79 2.67 6.89
N ARG A 180 -3.97 2.94 5.88
CA ARG A 180 -2.53 2.74 5.90
C ARG A 180 -1.83 4.09 5.96
N VAL A 181 -0.90 4.22 6.88
CA VAL A 181 -0.05 5.41 6.99
C VAL A 181 1.41 4.98 6.89
N SER A 182 2.19 5.63 6.00
CA SER A 182 3.60 5.29 5.80
C SER A 182 4.46 6.55 5.81
N THR A 183 5.72 6.39 6.25
CA THR A 183 6.77 7.42 6.24
C THR A 183 8.12 6.76 5.95
N GLY A 184 9.06 7.49 5.35
CA GLY A 184 10.37 6.90 5.02
C GLY A 184 11.17 7.71 4.02
N ILE A 185 12.07 7.03 3.32
CA ILE A 185 13.02 7.64 2.38
C ILE A 185 12.65 7.27 0.94
N VAL A 186 12.76 8.24 0.05
CA VAL A 186 12.64 8.05 -1.41
C VAL A 186 14.00 8.33 -2.04
N VAL A 187 14.49 7.37 -2.83
CA VAL A 187 15.70 7.50 -3.64
C VAL A 187 15.29 7.71 -5.09
N ARG A 188 15.88 8.69 -5.75
CA ARG A 188 15.61 9.11 -7.14
C ARG A 188 16.78 8.87 -8.05
N PHE A 189 16.50 8.29 -9.21
CA PHE A 189 17.48 7.96 -10.27
C PHE A 189 17.12 8.61 -11.60
#